data_c77da4a3cf50febf585ec2c267fafcef
#
_entry.id   c77da4a3cf50febf585ec2c267fafcef
#
_cell.length_a   1.000
_cell.length_b   1.000
_cell.length_c   1.000
_cell.angle_alpha   90.00
_cell.angle_beta   90.00
_cell.angle_gamma   90.00
#
_symmetry.space_group_name_H-M   'P 1'
#
loop_
_entity.id
_entity.type
_entity.pdbx_description
1 polymer ?
#
loop_
_entity_poly.entity_id
_entity_poly.type
_entity_poly.pdbx_seq_one_letter_code
_entity_poly.pdbx_strand_id
1 'polypeptide(L)'
;RMETKERRKHRETDEYQKLINRLNRIEGQVRGVKKMVEDERYCVDIITQVAAIRAALDSFNRQLLEAHIHTCVVEDIKNDKAESVDELCQLIGKMMK
;
A
#
# COMPACT_ATOMS: atom_id res chain seq x y z
N ARG A 1 -10.30 -11.11 -1.50
CA ARG A 1 -9.79 -11.77 -1.66
C ARG A 1 -9.27 -12.18 -2.37
N MET A 2 -9.02 -12.38 -2.47
CA MET A 2 -8.53 -12.83 -3.10
C MET A 2 -8.00 -13.84 -3.20
N GLU A 3 -8.30 -14.48 -3.69
CA GLU A 3 -7.74 -15.48 -3.89
C GLU A 3 -6.67 -15.46 -4.62
N THR A 4 -5.94 -15.13 -4.41
CA THR A 4 -4.70 -15.00 -5.04
C THR A 4 -3.73 -15.98 -4.56
N LYS A 5 -4.21 -17.10 -4.25
CA LYS A 5 -3.39 -18.15 -3.70
C LYS A 5 -2.26 -18.54 -4.62
N GLU A 6 -2.46 -18.32 -5.92
CA GLU A 6 -1.43 -18.70 -6.88
C GLU A 6 -0.33 -17.67 -7.01
N ARG A 7 -0.56 -16.46 -6.50
CA ARG A 7 0.38 -15.39 -6.74
C ARG A 7 0.89 -14.84 -5.42
N ARG A 8 1.63 -15.67 -4.73
CA ARG A 8 2.22 -15.27 -3.47
C ARG A 8 3.59 -14.71 -3.67
N LYS A 9 3.99 -13.81 -2.82
CA LYS A 9 5.28 -13.21 -2.83
C LYS A 9 6.00 -13.53 -1.54
N HIS A 10 7.18 -14.13 -1.64
CA HIS A 10 8.03 -14.35 -0.48
C HIS A 10 8.85 -13.09 -0.26
N ARG A 11 8.77 -12.52 0.94
CA ARG A 11 9.48 -11.29 1.27
C ARG A 11 10.55 -11.56 2.29
N GLU A 12 11.62 -10.79 2.21
CA GLU A 12 12.63 -10.82 3.23
C GLU A 12 12.00 -10.41 4.55
N THR A 13 12.53 -10.95 5.65
CA THR A 13 11.97 -10.68 6.97
C THR A 13 11.91 -9.20 7.27
N ASP A 14 12.97 -8.46 6.93
CA ASP A 14 13.01 -7.03 7.17
C ASP A 14 11.94 -6.29 6.41
N GLU A 15 11.79 -6.62 5.13
CA GLU A 15 10.78 -5.97 4.28
C GLU A 15 9.39 -6.27 4.81
N TYR A 16 9.14 -7.52 5.16
CA TYR A 16 7.85 -7.93 5.70
C TYR A 16 7.54 -7.14 6.97
N GLN A 17 8.49 -7.08 7.88
CA GLN A 17 8.27 -6.42 9.16
C GLN A 17 8.04 -4.92 8.99
N LYS A 18 8.76 -4.30 8.08
CA LYS A 18 8.56 -2.87 7.81
C LYS A 18 7.16 -2.59 7.27
N LEU A 19 6.69 -3.44 6.38
CA LEU A 19 5.34 -3.27 5.82
C LEU A 19 4.29 -3.46 6.91
N ILE A 20 4.44 -4.49 7.73
CA ILE A 20 3.50 -4.75 8.81
C ILE A 20 3.50 -3.61 9.83
N ASN A 21 4.68 -3.11 10.19
CA ASN A 21 4.78 -2.01 11.15
C ASN A 21 4.10 -0.77 10.62
N ARG A 22 4.27 -0.50 9.34
CA ARG A 22 3.63 0.65 8.72
C ARG A 22 2.11 0.52 8.72
N LEU A 23 1.61 -0.68 8.41
CA LEU A 23 0.17 -0.94 8.44
C LEU A 23 -0.39 -0.84 9.85
N ASN A 24 0.35 -1.33 10.84
CA ASN A 24 -0.10 -1.23 12.23
C ASN A 24 -0.24 0.23 12.65
N ARG A 25 0.67 1.08 12.21
CA ARG A 25 0.59 2.50 12.50
C ARG A 25 -0.64 3.12 11.84
N ILE A 26 -0.88 2.76 10.58
CA ILE A 26 -2.05 3.28 9.87
C ILE A 26 -3.34 2.81 10.51
N GLU A 27 -3.37 1.56 10.94
CA GLU A 27 -4.52 1.02 11.65
C GLU A 27 -4.81 1.81 12.91
N GLY A 28 -3.76 2.14 13.66
CA GLY A 28 -3.91 2.97 14.86
C GLY A 28 -4.43 4.35 14.54
N GLN A 29 -3.97 4.93 13.43
CA GLN A 29 -4.46 6.24 13.00
C GLN A 29 -5.94 6.20 12.64
N VAL A 30 -6.38 5.12 12.00
CA VAL A 30 -7.81 4.96 11.67
C VAL A 30 -8.64 4.86 12.94
N ARG A 31 -8.17 4.09 13.93
CA ARG A 31 -8.86 4.01 15.21
C ARG A 31 -8.94 5.38 15.90
N GLY A 32 -7.86 6.17 15.76
CA GLY A 32 -7.87 7.52 16.28
C GLY A 32 -8.92 8.41 15.64
N VAL A 33 -9.09 8.28 14.33
CA VAL A 33 -10.13 9.04 13.62
C VAL A 33 -11.53 8.61 14.10
N LYS A 34 -11.72 7.31 14.27
CA LYS A 34 -13.00 6.81 14.78
C LYS A 34 -13.33 7.44 16.11
N LYS A 35 -12.34 7.52 17.01
CA LYS A 35 -12.54 8.13 18.30
C LYS A 35 -12.86 9.63 18.19
N MET A 36 -12.22 10.31 17.26
CA MET A 36 -12.50 11.72 17.02
C MET A 36 -13.95 11.93 16.59
N VAL A 37 -14.48 11.02 15.77
CA VAL A 37 -15.88 11.10 15.36
C VAL A 37 -16.79 10.84 16.55
N GLU A 38 -16.45 9.83 17.34
CA GLU A 38 -17.25 9.50 18.54
C GLU A 38 -17.27 10.64 19.54
N ASP A 39 -16.16 11.37 19.65
CA ASP A 39 -16.03 12.48 20.58
C ASP A 39 -16.51 13.80 19.98
N GLU A 40 -17.04 13.74 18.76
CA GLU A 40 -17.58 14.92 18.06
C GLU A 40 -16.54 16.05 17.94
N ARG A 41 -15.33 15.69 17.58
CA ARG A 41 -14.27 16.65 17.38
C ARG A 41 -14.56 17.53 16.18
N TYR A 42 -13.88 18.64 16.10
CA TYR A 42 -14.07 19.61 15.02
C TYR A 42 -13.76 18.96 13.66
N CYS A 43 -14.64 19.20 12.68
CA CYS A 43 -14.57 18.53 11.39
C CYS A 43 -13.23 18.72 10.68
N VAL A 44 -12.68 19.92 10.71
CA VAL A 44 -11.42 20.20 10.02
C VAL A 44 -10.29 19.36 10.62
N ASP A 45 -10.31 19.14 11.92
CA ASP A 45 -9.29 18.31 12.56
C ASP A 45 -9.39 16.87 12.08
N ILE A 46 -10.62 16.37 11.96
CA ILE A 46 -10.84 15.01 11.48
C ILE A 46 -10.35 14.87 10.04
N ILE A 47 -10.72 15.83 9.19
CA ILE A 47 -10.32 15.81 7.78
C ILE A 47 -8.80 15.87 7.65
N THR A 48 -8.16 16.65 8.50
CA THR A 48 -6.70 16.76 8.51
C THR A 48 -6.06 15.40 8.84
N GLN A 49 -6.62 14.69 9.81
CA GLN A 49 -6.11 13.37 10.16
C GLN A 49 -6.31 12.36 9.03
N VAL A 50 -7.46 12.44 8.35
CA VAL A 50 -7.70 11.57 7.20
C VAL A 50 -6.68 11.85 6.09
N ALA A 51 -6.35 13.11 5.87
CA ALA A 51 -5.34 13.46 4.86
C ALA A 51 -3.99 12.84 5.21
N ALA A 52 -3.64 12.83 6.50
CA ALA A 52 -2.39 12.21 6.94
C ALA A 52 -2.41 10.70 6.71
N ILE A 53 -3.55 10.06 6.94
CA ILE A 53 -3.69 8.63 6.68
C ILE A 53 -3.55 8.33 5.20
N ARG A 54 -4.14 9.16 4.35
CA ARG A 54 -3.99 9.00 2.91
C ARG A 54 -2.53 9.09 2.48
N ALA A 55 -1.80 10.05 3.03
CA ALA A 55 -0.39 10.19 2.72
C ALA A 55 0.40 8.96 3.17
N ALA A 56 0.04 8.40 4.32
CA ALA A 56 0.70 7.20 4.83
C ALA A 56 0.41 6.00 3.94
N LEU A 57 -0.83 5.88 3.45
CA LEU A 57 -1.18 4.80 2.54
C LEU A 57 -0.46 4.95 1.20
N ASP A 58 -0.34 6.16 0.69
CA ASP A 58 0.40 6.40 -0.54
C ASP A 58 1.87 6.03 -0.37
N SER A 59 2.44 6.32 0.79
CA SER A 59 3.82 5.96 1.08
C SER A 59 3.99 4.45 1.14
N PHE A 60 3.02 3.75 1.74
CA PHE A 60 3.02 2.30 1.78
C PHE A 60 2.98 1.74 0.36
N ASN A 61 2.11 2.28 -0.48
CA ASN A 61 2.00 1.84 -1.87
C ASN A 61 3.27 2.06 -2.65
N ARG A 62 3.94 3.19 -2.44
CA ARG A 62 5.19 3.46 -3.15
C ARG A 62 6.26 2.45 -2.76
N GLN A 63 6.36 2.14 -1.48
CA GLN A 63 7.34 1.18 -1.01
C GLN A 63 7.07 -0.21 -1.59
N LEU A 64 5.81 -0.61 -1.59
CA LEU A 64 5.41 -1.90 -2.14
C LEU A 64 5.66 -1.95 -3.65
N LEU A 65 5.34 -0.87 -4.35
CA LEU A 65 5.52 -0.78 -5.78
C LEU A 65 7.00 -0.87 -6.15
N GLU A 66 7.84 -0.16 -5.40
CA GLU A 66 9.29 -0.20 -5.63
C GLU A 66 9.81 -1.62 -5.50
N ALA A 67 9.42 -2.31 -4.45
CA ALA A 67 9.84 -3.69 -4.23
C ALA A 67 9.35 -4.59 -5.36
N HIS A 68 8.12 -4.36 -5.83
CA HIS A 68 7.55 -5.15 -6.91
C HIS A 68 8.35 -4.96 -8.21
N ILE A 69 8.72 -3.72 -8.52
CA ILE A 69 9.52 -3.45 -9.71
C ILE A 69 10.87 -4.15 -9.62
N HIS A 70 11.54 -4.04 -8.48
CA HIS A 70 12.89 -4.59 -8.34
C HIS A 70 12.93 -6.11 -8.29
N THR A 71 11.83 -6.75 -7.94
CA THR A 71 11.85 -8.20 -7.81
C THR A 71 11.02 -8.89 -8.88
N CYS A 72 9.74 -8.55 -8.95
CA CYS A 72 8.83 -9.29 -9.83
C CYS A 72 8.89 -8.83 -11.27
N VAL A 73 8.91 -7.51 -11.49
CA VAL A 73 8.88 -6.98 -12.85
C VAL A 73 10.20 -7.22 -13.56
N VAL A 74 11.31 -6.95 -12.89
CA VAL A 74 12.63 -7.15 -13.49
C VAL A 74 12.83 -8.62 -13.83
N GLU A 75 12.42 -9.51 -12.94
CA GLU A 75 12.57 -10.93 -13.18
C GLU A 75 11.74 -11.39 -14.37
N ASP A 76 10.52 -10.89 -14.50
CA ASP A 76 9.67 -11.23 -15.63
C ASP A 76 10.26 -10.74 -16.94
N ILE A 77 10.83 -9.56 -16.94
CA ILE A 77 11.47 -9.03 -18.13
C ILE A 77 12.65 -9.92 -18.55
N LYS A 78 13.45 -10.35 -17.57
CA LYS A 78 14.58 -11.22 -17.86
C LYS A 78 14.14 -12.57 -18.44
N ASN A 79 12.93 -13.00 -18.11
CA ASN A 79 12.38 -14.26 -18.57
C ASN A 79 11.44 -14.11 -19.77
N ASP A 80 11.50 -12.96 -20.43
CA ASP A 80 10.66 -12.66 -21.60
C ASP A 80 9.17 -12.74 -21.30
N LYS A 81 8.79 -12.34 -20.10
CA LYS A 81 7.38 -12.27 -19.73
C LYS A 81 6.99 -10.82 -19.57
N ALA A 82 5.89 -10.43 -20.18
CA ALA A 82 5.43 -9.05 -20.13
C ALA A 82 4.24 -8.86 -19.21
N GLU A 83 3.75 -9.93 -18.61
CA GLU A 83 2.52 -9.88 -17.83
C GLU A 83 2.59 -8.90 -16.68
N SER A 84 3.66 -8.92 -15.90
CA SER A 84 3.74 -8.02 -14.75
C SER A 84 3.99 -6.58 -15.18
N VAL A 85 4.61 -6.37 -16.35
CA VAL A 85 4.76 -5.02 -16.87
C VAL A 85 3.39 -4.46 -17.25
N ASP A 86 2.57 -5.28 -17.91
CA ASP A 86 1.21 -4.85 -18.29
C ASP A 86 0.36 -4.56 -17.07
N GLU A 87 0.46 -5.42 -16.06
CA GLU A 87 -0.26 -5.21 -14.80
C GLU A 87 0.15 -3.90 -14.15
N LEU A 88 1.45 -3.62 -14.15
CA LEU A 88 1.96 -2.40 -13.56
C LEU A 88 1.46 -1.17 -14.28
N CYS A 89 1.45 -1.21 -15.60
CA CYS A 89 0.93 -0.10 -16.40
C CYS A 89 -0.53 0.18 -16.09
N GLN A 90 -1.34 -0.86 -15.98
CA GLN A 90 -2.74 -0.70 -15.65
C GLN A 90 -2.93 -0.12 -14.26
N LEU A 91 -2.13 -0.60 -13.31
CA LEU A 91 -2.20 -0.12 -11.95
C LEU A 91 -1.83 1.35 -11.84
N ILE A 92 -0.76 1.75 -12.51
CA ILE A 92 -0.35 3.16 -12.53
C ILE A 92 -1.46 4.03 -13.10
N GLY A 93 -2.10 3.56 -14.17
CA GLY A 93 -3.22 4.29 -14.75
C GLY A 93 -4.35 4.54 -13.76
N LYS A 94 -4.65 3.54 -12.93
CA LYS A 94 -5.69 3.68 -11.91
C LYS A 94 -5.28 4.65 -10.80
N MET A 95 -4.01 4.63 -10.43
CA MET A 95 -3.52 5.47 -9.34
C MET A 95 -3.46 6.94 -9.72
N MET A 96 -3.35 7.22 -11.01
CA MET A 96 -3.20 8.59 -11.50
C MET A 96 -4.52 9.27 -11.82
N LYS A 97 -5.63 8.61 -11.60
CA LYS A 97 -6.93 9.20 -11.85
C LYS A 97 -7.37 10.14 -10.74
#